data_e3392ba633e07529fdb46029b429cf18
#
_entry.id   e3392ba633e07529fdb46029b429cf18
#
_cell.length_a   1.000
_cell.length_b   1.000
_cell.length_c   1.000
_cell.angle_alpha   90.00
_cell.angle_beta   90.00
_cell.angle_gamma   90.00
#
_symmetry.space_group_name_H-M   'P 1'
#
loop_
_entity.id
_entity.type
_entity.pdbx_description
1 polymer ?
#
loop_
_entity_poly.entity_id
_entity_poly.type
_entity_poly.pdbx_seq_one_letter_code
_entity_poly.pdbx_strand_id
1 'polypeptide(L)'
;MSTNTITITAPSHGTSYNSQQIVAGVDGLFTVGTINHLSGGIDNAVTNITVDGVSIIGSQVAWQTSNSNTANLIAIAINDFASSPEYEATAVNQYVNIISKESGTSFNNKAVVVSVSGNVTTAFQPTSQNFLDGGASSSASSTYTPGSFIRPVKTKMYALSDSLLHFSSVNDPTDWNTGSTGAGFINLQNHARGSEDLKAIANYFANVAVLAEQAIQIWFVDADETRNQQIQVLNNTGTIAPDSVIEFGDNDVFYLSKSGIRSLRARDSSNAAFVGDIGNPIDDLVVADITANLLSARQSTAIHEPKDGRYLLAIGSKVYVFSYFPSSKVSAWSIYEPGFDIDRWAYDGSQILCRSGNKLFSLGGTNGTTYDNSTVTVQMPFLDAGRPATFKDFTSLDMTCENTWNISIATDPQDISVLQDVGTVANTTYGQGRATILGYSTHIAPRLTCSTTGSAKLGNLAIHFNESESG
;
A
#
# COMPACT_ATOMS: atom_id res chain seq x y z
N MET A 1 -21.05 46.21 74.07
CA MET A 1 -21.27 44.77 73.85
C MET A 1 -20.23 44.32 72.78
N SER A 2 -19.36 43.43 73.17
CA SER A 2 -18.40 42.86 72.17
C SER A 2 -19.14 41.83 71.35
N THR A 3 -19.26 42.07 70.05
CA THR A 3 -19.84 41.08 69.10
C THR A 3 -18.74 40.09 68.76
N ASN A 4 -18.82 38.87 69.31
CA ASN A 4 -17.93 37.77 68.90
C ASN A 4 -18.56 37.13 67.63
N THR A 5 -17.79 37.18 66.54
CA THR A 5 -18.15 36.52 65.29
C THR A 5 -17.52 35.14 65.26
N ILE A 6 -18.32 34.10 65.00
CA ILE A 6 -17.86 32.74 64.74
C ILE A 6 -17.87 32.53 63.22
N THR A 7 -16.72 32.23 62.64
CA THR A 7 -16.60 31.89 61.25
C THR A 7 -16.59 30.38 61.08
N ILE A 8 -17.48 29.83 60.30
CA ILE A 8 -17.56 28.42 59.95
C ILE A 8 -17.19 28.27 58.50
N THR A 9 -16.17 27.44 58.20
CA THR A 9 -15.70 27.21 56.83
C THR A 9 -15.92 25.75 56.47
N ALA A 10 -16.38 25.50 55.26
CA ALA A 10 -16.52 24.12 54.74
C ALA A 10 -15.18 23.42 54.66
N PRO A 11 -15.12 22.09 54.90
CA PRO A 11 -13.87 21.34 54.92
C PRO A 11 -13.26 21.14 53.53
N SER A 12 -14.02 21.39 52.45
CA SER A 12 -13.53 21.29 51.07
C SER A 12 -14.15 22.43 50.24
N HIS A 13 -13.51 22.70 49.09
CA HIS A 13 -13.96 23.68 48.12
C HIS A 13 -15.08 23.10 47.25
N GLY A 14 -15.92 23.97 46.70
CA GLY A 14 -16.97 23.62 45.76
C GLY A 14 -18.37 24.12 46.19
N THR A 15 -19.34 23.98 45.31
CA THR A 15 -20.73 24.42 45.54
C THR A 15 -21.54 23.42 46.35
N SER A 16 -21.05 22.21 46.55
CA SER A 16 -21.76 21.14 47.28
C SER A 16 -22.17 21.50 48.71
N TYR A 17 -21.50 22.48 49.33
CA TYR A 17 -21.81 23.00 50.64
C TYR A 17 -22.66 24.27 50.61
N ASN A 18 -22.88 24.85 49.44
CA ASN A 18 -23.79 26.01 49.32
C ASN A 18 -25.20 25.62 49.73
N SER A 19 -25.87 26.51 50.42
CA SER A 19 -27.21 26.30 50.98
C SER A 19 -27.30 25.27 52.12
N GLN A 20 -26.19 24.75 52.62
CA GLN A 20 -26.17 23.91 53.81
C GLN A 20 -26.56 24.79 55.02
N GLN A 21 -27.57 24.34 55.75
CA GLN A 21 -28.06 25.07 56.94
C GLN A 21 -27.06 24.92 58.08
N ILE A 22 -26.69 26.05 58.68
CA ILE A 22 -25.94 26.04 59.93
C ILE A 22 -26.95 25.97 61.09
N VAL A 23 -26.93 24.85 61.78
CA VAL A 23 -27.77 24.67 62.98
C VAL A 23 -26.91 24.88 64.22
N ALA A 24 -27.25 25.88 65.02
CA ALA A 24 -26.61 26.10 66.29
C ALA A 24 -27.58 25.71 67.43
N GLY A 25 -27.19 24.76 68.22
CA GLY A 25 -27.85 24.43 69.46
C GLY A 25 -27.42 25.45 70.56
N VAL A 26 -28.39 26.08 71.25
CA VAL A 26 -28.13 26.98 72.33
C VAL A 26 -28.63 26.37 73.64
N ASP A 27 -27.81 26.39 74.65
CA ASP A 27 -28.18 25.99 76.02
C ASP A 27 -28.14 27.23 76.90
N GLY A 28 -29.32 27.63 77.41
CA GLY A 28 -29.48 28.67 78.38
C GLY A 28 -29.46 30.12 77.88
N LEU A 29 -28.45 30.89 78.21
CA LEU A 29 -28.43 32.36 78.09
C LEU A 29 -27.94 33.00 76.79
N PHE A 30 -27.77 32.22 75.71
CA PHE A 30 -27.30 32.75 74.46
C PHE A 30 -28.44 32.89 73.44
N THR A 31 -28.53 34.07 72.81
CA THR A 31 -29.40 34.30 71.69
C THR A 31 -28.60 34.13 70.39
N VAL A 32 -29.00 33.18 69.55
CA VAL A 32 -28.39 33.03 68.21
C VAL A 32 -29.05 34.08 67.32
N GLY A 33 -28.22 34.89 66.70
CA GLY A 33 -28.70 35.85 65.69
C GLY A 33 -29.16 35.11 64.42
N THR A 34 -29.27 35.80 63.30
CA THR A 34 -29.69 35.22 62.04
C THR A 34 -28.77 34.06 61.62
N ILE A 35 -29.34 32.86 61.48
CA ILE A 35 -28.61 31.68 60.97
C ILE A 35 -28.58 31.80 59.45
N ASN A 36 -27.39 31.92 58.89
CA ASN A 36 -27.16 31.96 57.47
C ASN A 36 -26.76 30.56 56.95
N HIS A 37 -27.06 30.34 55.72
CA HIS A 37 -26.56 29.15 55.02
C HIS A 37 -25.11 29.41 54.56
N LEU A 38 -24.35 28.34 54.39
CA LEU A 38 -23.05 28.42 53.75
C LEU A 38 -23.26 28.89 52.29
N SER A 39 -22.42 29.79 51.83
CA SER A 39 -22.46 30.34 50.47
C SER A 39 -21.06 30.69 49.99
N GLY A 40 -20.88 30.96 48.71
CA GLY A 40 -19.58 31.37 48.17
C GLY A 40 -18.66 30.21 47.75
N GLY A 41 -19.12 28.95 47.94
CA GLY A 41 -18.41 27.81 47.36
C GLY A 41 -18.47 27.86 45.82
N ILE A 42 -17.33 27.67 45.17
CA ILE A 42 -17.23 27.63 43.72
C ILE A 42 -16.60 26.29 43.35
N ASP A 43 -17.21 25.58 42.39
CA ASP A 43 -16.69 24.31 41.92
C ASP A 43 -15.40 24.53 41.14
N ASN A 44 -14.46 23.62 41.33
CA ASN A 44 -13.21 23.57 40.60
C ASN A 44 -13.51 23.11 39.17
N ALA A 45 -13.37 23.98 38.18
CA ALA A 45 -13.61 23.62 36.80
C ALA A 45 -12.81 24.50 35.81
N VAL A 46 -12.58 23.97 34.61
CA VAL A 46 -12.28 24.76 33.43
C VAL A 46 -13.60 25.21 32.85
N THR A 47 -13.86 26.51 32.94
CA THR A 47 -15.19 27.09 32.60
C THR A 47 -15.32 27.40 31.12
N ASN A 48 -14.21 27.75 30.46
CA ASN A 48 -14.15 27.94 29.02
C ASN A 48 -12.72 27.83 28.50
N ILE A 49 -12.60 27.48 27.23
CA ILE A 49 -11.36 27.57 26.45
C ILE A 49 -11.71 28.28 25.16
N THR A 50 -10.97 29.33 24.85
CA THR A 50 -11.19 30.08 23.58
C THR A 50 -9.89 30.14 22.78
N VAL A 51 -10.03 30.13 21.46
CA VAL A 51 -8.98 30.45 20.50
C VAL A 51 -9.42 31.69 19.75
N ASP A 52 -8.64 32.77 19.84
CA ASP A 52 -8.94 34.08 19.26
C ASP A 52 -10.34 34.59 19.64
N GLY A 53 -10.75 34.33 20.91
CA GLY A 53 -12.05 34.72 21.46
C GLY A 53 -13.21 33.77 21.14
N VAL A 54 -13.04 32.79 20.27
CA VAL A 54 -14.05 31.78 19.92
C VAL A 54 -13.96 30.60 20.87
N SER A 55 -15.08 30.23 21.52
CA SER A 55 -15.13 29.06 22.40
C SER A 55 -14.93 27.77 21.61
N ILE A 56 -14.10 26.88 22.16
CA ILE A 56 -13.82 25.57 21.59
C ILE A 56 -14.32 24.41 22.46
N ILE A 57 -15.05 24.72 23.50
CA ILE A 57 -15.81 23.76 24.34
C ILE A 57 -17.26 24.22 24.51
N GLY A 58 -18.18 23.26 24.54
CA GLY A 58 -19.62 23.55 24.66
C GLY A 58 -20.12 23.79 26.09
N SER A 59 -19.41 23.27 27.08
CA SER A 59 -19.73 23.37 28.49
C SER A 59 -18.50 23.30 29.36
N GLN A 60 -18.59 23.76 30.60
CA GLN A 60 -17.50 23.68 31.55
C GLN A 60 -17.10 22.20 31.83
N VAL A 61 -15.83 21.99 32.07
CA VAL A 61 -15.26 20.69 32.46
C VAL A 61 -14.85 20.75 33.93
N ALA A 62 -15.59 20.03 34.77
CA ALA A 62 -15.28 19.95 36.20
C ALA A 62 -13.96 19.21 36.44
N TRP A 63 -13.16 19.69 37.39
CA TRP A 63 -11.96 18.98 37.81
C TRP A 63 -12.32 17.61 38.36
N GLN A 64 -11.57 16.59 37.97
CA GLN A 64 -11.76 15.22 38.41
C GLN A 64 -10.64 14.80 39.39
N THR A 65 -10.57 13.54 39.72
CA THR A 65 -9.66 12.93 40.70
C THR A 65 -8.17 13.18 40.43
N SER A 66 -7.80 13.59 39.22
CA SER A 66 -6.42 13.91 38.83
C SER A 66 -6.39 14.90 37.64
N ASN A 67 -5.26 15.57 37.50
CA ASN A 67 -5.01 16.45 36.35
C ASN A 67 -5.06 15.70 35.02
N SER A 68 -4.58 14.45 34.98
CA SER A 68 -4.61 13.62 33.76
C SER A 68 -6.05 13.26 33.36
N ASN A 69 -6.89 12.91 34.33
CA ASN A 69 -8.31 12.64 34.04
C ASN A 69 -9.04 13.91 33.55
N THR A 70 -8.75 15.04 34.15
CA THR A 70 -9.33 16.34 33.73
C THR A 70 -8.83 16.72 32.33
N ALA A 71 -7.55 16.51 32.02
CA ALA A 71 -7.00 16.76 30.68
C ALA A 71 -7.68 15.88 29.60
N ASN A 72 -7.93 14.59 29.90
CA ASN A 72 -8.69 13.72 29.00
C ASN A 72 -10.11 14.23 28.74
N LEU A 73 -10.80 14.67 29.79
CA LEU A 73 -12.17 15.21 29.64
C LEU A 73 -12.19 16.53 28.86
N ILE A 74 -11.17 17.38 29.00
CA ILE A 74 -11.02 18.61 28.22
C ILE A 74 -10.82 18.25 26.74
N ALA A 75 -9.93 17.28 26.43
CA ALA A 75 -9.70 16.85 25.05
C ALA A 75 -10.99 16.28 24.42
N ILE A 76 -11.76 15.49 25.17
CA ILE A 76 -13.07 15.00 24.72
C ILE A 76 -14.03 16.17 24.46
N ALA A 77 -14.12 17.12 25.39
CA ALA A 77 -15.01 18.27 25.26
C ALA A 77 -14.70 19.16 24.05
N ILE A 78 -13.43 19.27 23.68
CA ILE A 78 -13.01 19.99 22.44
C ILE A 78 -13.38 19.16 21.21
N ASN A 79 -13.11 17.86 21.20
CA ASN A 79 -13.36 17.01 20.06
C ASN A 79 -14.85 16.81 19.74
N ASP A 80 -15.70 16.84 20.78
CA ASP A 80 -17.14 16.69 20.66
C ASP A 80 -17.87 18.00 20.33
N PHE A 81 -17.19 19.15 20.46
CA PHE A 81 -17.78 20.45 20.22
C PHE A 81 -17.48 20.97 18.81
N ALA A 82 -18.52 21.15 18.02
CA ALA A 82 -18.43 21.76 16.69
C ALA A 82 -18.24 23.28 16.81
N SER A 83 -17.00 23.73 16.92
CA SER A 83 -16.64 25.15 16.85
C SER A 83 -16.46 25.62 15.40
N SER A 84 -16.43 26.93 15.18
CA SER A 84 -16.10 27.49 13.86
C SER A 84 -15.05 28.60 14.04
N PRO A 85 -13.80 28.38 13.62
CA PRO A 85 -13.23 27.17 13.01
C PRO A 85 -13.17 25.95 13.97
N GLU A 86 -13.04 24.74 13.41
CA GLU A 86 -12.96 23.50 14.19
C GLU A 86 -11.56 23.21 14.70
N TYR A 87 -11.50 22.63 15.90
CA TYR A 87 -10.28 22.21 16.56
C TYR A 87 -10.37 20.74 16.98
N GLU A 88 -9.23 20.12 17.14
CA GLU A 88 -9.11 18.82 17.79
C GLU A 88 -8.08 18.89 18.92
N ALA A 89 -8.21 17.98 19.89
CA ALA A 89 -7.31 17.94 21.02
C ALA A 89 -6.92 16.53 21.40
N THR A 90 -5.69 16.39 21.89
CA THR A 90 -5.16 15.15 22.47
C THR A 90 -4.63 15.43 23.86
N ALA A 91 -4.92 14.54 24.81
CA ALA A 91 -4.37 14.62 26.15
C ALA A 91 -3.17 13.67 26.32
N VAL A 92 -2.08 14.19 26.87
CA VAL A 92 -0.89 13.42 27.23
C VAL A 92 -0.53 13.75 28.67
N ASN A 93 -0.77 12.81 29.57
CA ASN A 93 -0.68 13.05 31.03
C ASN A 93 -1.62 14.22 31.43
N GLN A 94 -1.06 15.27 32.00
CA GLN A 94 -1.78 16.46 32.46
C GLN A 94 -1.86 17.59 31.41
N TYR A 95 -1.34 17.35 30.20
CA TYR A 95 -1.28 18.33 29.14
C TYR A 95 -2.36 18.06 28.08
N VAL A 96 -2.93 19.13 27.56
CA VAL A 96 -3.86 19.09 26.43
C VAL A 96 -3.20 19.82 25.26
N ASN A 97 -2.95 19.08 24.19
CA ASN A 97 -2.49 19.65 22.93
C ASN A 97 -3.70 19.98 22.07
N ILE A 98 -3.79 21.21 21.61
CA ILE A 98 -4.91 21.70 20.77
C ILE A 98 -4.35 22.03 19.41
N ILE A 99 -4.95 21.51 18.34
CA ILE A 99 -4.59 21.77 16.96
C ILE A 99 -5.82 22.18 16.15
N SER A 100 -5.65 23.05 15.16
CA SER A 100 -6.68 23.36 14.21
C SER A 100 -6.89 22.20 13.24
N LYS A 101 -8.11 21.86 12.90
CA LYS A 101 -8.42 20.91 11.81
C LYS A 101 -8.14 21.50 10.42
N GLU A 102 -8.05 22.81 10.32
CA GLU A 102 -7.65 23.48 9.08
C GLU A 102 -6.14 23.70 9.08
N SER A 103 -5.50 23.40 7.96
CA SER A 103 -4.06 23.60 7.76
C SER A 103 -3.75 25.03 7.31
N GLY A 104 -2.52 25.47 7.58
CA GLY A 104 -2.04 26.77 7.11
C GLY A 104 -1.58 27.71 8.22
N THR A 105 -1.15 28.92 7.85
CA THR A 105 -0.61 29.92 8.78
C THR A 105 -1.70 30.83 9.37
N SER A 106 -2.94 30.73 8.92
CA SER A 106 -4.05 31.58 9.38
C SER A 106 -4.35 31.47 10.88
N PHE A 107 -3.93 30.34 11.47
CA PHE A 107 -4.10 30.06 12.90
C PHE A 107 -2.85 30.41 13.74
N ASN A 108 -1.73 30.75 13.12
CA ASN A 108 -0.53 31.16 13.86
C ASN A 108 -0.81 32.48 14.61
N ASN A 109 -0.27 32.59 15.81
CA ASN A 109 -0.46 33.71 16.72
C ASN A 109 -1.92 33.91 17.22
N LYS A 110 -2.82 32.93 17.01
CA LYS A 110 -4.14 32.96 17.58
C LYS A 110 -4.08 32.66 19.08
N ALA A 111 -4.49 33.61 19.91
CA ALA A 111 -4.38 33.51 21.35
C ALA A 111 -5.30 32.40 21.91
N VAL A 112 -4.75 31.53 22.74
CA VAL A 112 -5.48 30.53 23.50
C VAL A 112 -5.69 31.06 24.91
N VAL A 113 -6.94 31.15 25.35
CA VAL A 113 -7.30 31.64 26.69
C VAL A 113 -8.09 30.56 27.40
N VAL A 114 -7.66 30.22 28.62
CA VAL A 114 -8.34 29.24 29.48
C VAL A 114 -8.95 29.99 30.68
N SER A 115 -10.24 29.89 30.84
CA SER A 115 -10.98 30.43 31.99
C SER A 115 -11.24 29.30 32.99
N VAL A 116 -11.04 29.59 34.25
CA VAL A 116 -11.19 28.60 35.34
C VAL A 116 -12.05 29.14 36.46
N SER A 117 -12.58 28.24 37.30
CA SER A 117 -13.25 28.54 38.55
C SER A 117 -12.68 27.75 39.72
N GLY A 118 -12.92 28.22 40.95
CA GLY A 118 -12.40 27.60 42.17
C GLY A 118 -10.88 27.74 42.26
N ASN A 119 -10.21 26.68 42.69
CA ASN A 119 -8.77 26.63 42.90
C ASN A 119 -8.02 25.97 41.71
N VAL A 120 -8.62 25.90 40.56
CA VAL A 120 -7.95 25.39 39.36
C VAL A 120 -6.94 26.41 38.89
N THR A 121 -5.73 25.96 38.61
CA THR A 121 -4.68 26.74 37.95
C THR A 121 -4.29 26.09 36.63
N THR A 122 -4.04 26.87 35.62
CA THR A 122 -3.58 26.41 34.31
C THR A 122 -2.25 27.08 33.97
N ALA A 123 -1.40 26.36 33.25
CA ALA A 123 -0.15 26.87 32.74
C ALA A 123 0.09 26.36 31.31
N PHE A 124 0.68 27.18 30.47
CA PHE A 124 1.09 26.79 29.13
C PHE A 124 2.47 26.15 29.16
N GLN A 125 2.73 25.22 28.23
CA GLN A 125 4.04 24.61 28.04
C GLN A 125 4.43 24.64 26.56
N PRO A 126 5.54 25.32 26.21
CA PRO A 126 6.36 26.16 27.08
C PRO A 126 5.61 27.38 27.60
N THR A 127 6.05 27.94 28.72
CA THR A 127 5.35 29.02 29.46
C THR A 127 5.11 30.28 28.63
N SER A 128 5.81 30.46 27.53
CA SER A 128 5.65 31.55 26.59
C SER A 128 4.62 31.29 25.47
N GLN A 129 4.08 30.07 25.38
CA GLN A 129 3.22 29.66 24.25
C GLN A 129 1.74 29.62 24.67
N ASN A 130 1.13 30.77 24.77
CA ASN A 130 -0.31 30.92 24.95
C ASN A 130 -1.05 31.23 23.63
N PHE A 131 -0.52 30.77 22.54
CA PHE A 131 -1.09 30.92 21.19
C PHE A 131 -0.81 29.66 20.34
N LEU A 132 -1.63 29.45 19.32
CA LEU A 132 -1.37 28.40 18.33
C LEU A 132 -0.20 28.84 17.45
N ASP A 133 0.69 27.87 17.15
CA ASP A 133 1.87 28.07 16.31
C ASP A 133 2.17 26.78 15.55
N GLY A 134 3.15 26.85 14.61
CA GLY A 134 3.59 25.71 13.84
C GLY A 134 2.78 25.42 12.57
N GLY A 135 1.74 26.23 12.32
CA GLY A 135 1.10 26.22 11.01
C GLY A 135 2.10 26.71 9.96
N ALA A 136 2.43 25.85 9.00
CA ALA A 136 3.18 26.24 7.83
C ALA A 136 2.22 26.65 6.71
N SER A 137 2.51 27.75 6.02
CA SER A 137 1.93 27.90 4.69
C SER A 137 2.32 26.65 3.92
N SER A 138 1.37 25.91 3.37
CA SER A 138 1.72 25.09 2.25
C SER A 138 2.35 26.02 1.23
N SER A 139 3.65 25.97 1.09
CA SER A 139 4.33 26.53 -0.06
C SER A 139 4.01 25.69 -1.28
N ALA A 140 2.86 25.06 -1.27
CA ALA A 140 2.33 24.52 -2.49
C ALA A 140 2.27 25.72 -3.42
N SER A 141 3.21 25.78 -4.34
CA SER A 141 3.06 26.60 -5.51
C SER A 141 1.58 26.51 -5.87
N SER A 142 0.91 27.62 -5.95
CA SER A 142 -0.51 27.73 -6.28
C SER A 142 -0.91 27.02 -7.59
N THR A 143 0.04 26.36 -8.23
CA THR A 143 -0.06 25.66 -9.51
C THR A 143 0.15 24.15 -9.39
N TYR A 144 0.53 23.60 -8.23
CA TYR A 144 0.68 22.14 -8.07
C TYR A 144 -0.60 21.50 -7.59
N THR A 145 -1.21 20.73 -8.47
CA THR A 145 -2.30 19.80 -8.09
C THR A 145 -1.66 18.50 -7.60
N PRO A 146 -2.12 17.92 -6.49
CA PRO A 146 -1.56 16.66 -5.98
C PRO A 146 -1.48 15.61 -7.08
N GLY A 147 -0.28 15.09 -7.31
CA GLY A 147 -0.03 14.12 -8.36
C GLY A 147 -0.58 12.74 -8.02
N SER A 148 -0.99 12.02 -9.05
CA SER A 148 -1.47 10.64 -8.92
C SER A 148 -0.35 9.62 -8.76
N PHE A 149 0.88 9.97 -9.11
CA PHE A 149 2.04 9.09 -9.09
C PHE A 149 3.31 9.90 -8.81
N ILE A 150 4.20 9.38 -7.96
CA ILE A 150 5.43 10.05 -7.57
C ILE A 150 6.62 9.09 -7.58
N ARG A 151 7.77 9.55 -8.09
CA ARG A 151 9.03 8.78 -8.12
C ARG A 151 10.25 9.68 -7.92
N PRO A 152 11.27 9.22 -7.16
CA PRO A 152 12.58 9.85 -7.15
C PRO A 152 13.35 9.49 -8.43
N VAL A 153 13.91 10.49 -9.10
CA VAL A 153 14.82 10.28 -10.22
C VAL A 153 16.01 11.21 -10.04
N LYS A 154 17.22 10.66 -9.96
CA LYS A 154 18.45 11.41 -9.66
C LYS A 154 18.29 12.21 -8.36
N THR A 155 18.36 13.53 -8.44
CA THR A 155 18.35 14.46 -7.31
C THR A 155 17.01 15.14 -7.09
N LYS A 156 15.97 14.75 -7.80
CA LYS A 156 14.65 15.38 -7.77
C LYS A 156 13.54 14.33 -7.57
N MET A 157 12.40 14.78 -7.04
CA MET A 157 11.16 14.04 -7.09
C MET A 157 10.36 14.45 -8.33
N TYR A 158 9.77 13.50 -8.99
CA TYR A 158 8.87 13.70 -10.14
C TYR A 158 7.47 13.23 -9.79
N ALA A 159 6.46 14.00 -10.17
CA ALA A 159 5.06 13.69 -9.91
C ALA A 159 4.20 13.98 -11.15
N LEU A 160 3.19 13.16 -11.37
CA LEU A 160 2.21 13.34 -12.44
C LEU A 160 0.98 14.05 -11.92
N SER A 161 0.55 15.08 -12.64
CA SER A 161 -0.75 15.70 -12.46
C SER A 161 -1.36 15.96 -13.84
N ASP A 162 -2.42 15.26 -14.16
CA ASP A 162 -3.05 15.27 -15.48
C ASP A 162 -2.03 14.98 -16.61
N SER A 163 -1.70 15.96 -17.41
CA SER A 163 -0.73 15.87 -18.50
C SER A 163 0.60 16.58 -18.19
N LEU A 164 0.82 16.96 -16.94
CA LEU A 164 2.02 17.65 -16.51
C LEU A 164 2.93 16.70 -15.72
N LEU A 165 4.22 16.75 -16.01
CA LEU A 165 5.26 16.12 -15.22
C LEU A 165 5.92 17.20 -14.36
N HIS A 166 5.53 17.28 -13.10
CA HIS A 166 6.13 18.17 -12.13
C HIS A 166 7.42 17.58 -11.55
N PHE A 167 8.34 18.45 -11.16
CA PHE A 167 9.57 18.05 -10.47
C PHE A 167 9.94 19.03 -9.38
N SER A 168 10.47 18.49 -8.28
CA SER A 168 10.94 19.26 -7.13
C SER A 168 12.26 20.00 -7.42
N SER A 169 12.65 20.90 -6.54
CA SER A 169 13.99 21.48 -6.57
C SER A 169 15.07 20.43 -6.29
N VAL A 170 16.30 20.77 -6.59
CA VAL A 170 17.46 19.86 -6.48
C VAL A 170 17.73 19.53 -5.02
N ASN A 171 17.75 18.24 -4.68
CA ASN A 171 17.97 17.70 -3.33
C ASN A 171 16.96 18.17 -2.27
N ASP A 172 15.86 18.81 -2.67
CA ASP A 172 14.75 19.13 -1.77
C ASP A 172 13.44 18.56 -2.32
N PRO A 173 12.98 17.42 -1.80
CA PRO A 173 11.76 16.74 -2.25
C PRO A 173 10.49 17.48 -1.82
N THR A 174 10.60 18.47 -0.94
CA THR A 174 9.45 19.23 -0.41
C THR A 174 9.22 20.54 -1.12
N ASP A 175 10.21 21.06 -1.84
CA ASP A 175 10.11 22.32 -2.58
C ASP A 175 9.72 22.07 -4.05
N TRP A 176 8.48 22.43 -4.36
CA TRP A 176 7.87 22.34 -5.70
C TRP A 176 7.60 23.72 -6.31
N ASN A 177 8.16 24.77 -5.72
CA ASN A 177 7.94 26.13 -6.18
C ASN A 177 8.73 26.40 -7.47
N THR A 178 8.02 26.72 -8.55
CA THR A 178 8.63 27.03 -9.86
C THR A 178 9.59 28.25 -9.84
N GLY A 179 9.58 29.04 -8.78
CA GLY A 179 10.55 30.11 -8.54
C GLY A 179 11.86 29.62 -7.91
N SER A 180 11.91 28.39 -7.40
CA SER A 180 13.08 27.79 -6.78
C SER A 180 13.98 27.15 -7.83
N THR A 181 15.28 27.10 -7.56
CA THR A 181 16.27 26.56 -8.50
C THR A 181 16.01 25.10 -8.80
N GLY A 182 15.66 24.82 -10.04
CA GLY A 182 15.50 23.49 -10.58
C GLY A 182 14.13 22.84 -10.34
N ALA A 183 13.19 23.51 -9.65
CA ALA A 183 11.79 23.06 -9.57
C ALA A 183 10.97 23.58 -10.75
N GLY A 184 9.99 22.80 -11.23
CA GLY A 184 9.17 23.19 -12.36
C GLY A 184 8.24 22.11 -12.85
N PHE A 185 7.83 22.21 -14.10
CA PHE A 185 7.02 21.20 -14.75
C PHE A 185 7.30 21.13 -16.26
N ILE A 186 7.00 19.97 -16.84
CA ILE A 186 7.01 19.74 -18.29
C ILE A 186 5.56 19.45 -18.72
N ASN A 187 5.06 20.20 -19.69
CA ASN A 187 3.77 19.90 -20.30
C ASN A 187 3.96 18.84 -21.39
N LEU A 188 3.40 17.65 -21.16
CA LEU A 188 3.58 16.49 -22.04
C LEU A 188 2.47 16.36 -23.09
N GLN A 189 1.44 17.21 -23.09
CA GLN A 189 0.32 17.15 -24.02
C GLN A 189 0.73 17.22 -25.49
N ASN A 190 1.72 18.01 -25.81
CA ASN A 190 2.13 18.28 -27.19
C ASN A 190 3.17 17.28 -27.73
N HIS A 191 3.62 16.35 -26.89
CA HIS A 191 4.72 15.45 -27.19
C HIS A 191 4.30 14.02 -27.56
N ALA A 192 3.01 13.71 -27.45
CA ALA A 192 2.40 12.46 -27.89
C ALA A 192 1.31 12.74 -28.94
N ARG A 193 0.66 11.69 -29.47
CA ARG A 193 -0.39 11.80 -30.51
C ARG A 193 -1.71 12.46 -30.03
N GLY A 194 -1.67 13.24 -28.97
CA GLY A 194 -2.83 13.90 -28.38
C GLY A 194 -2.75 13.95 -26.87
N SER A 195 -3.76 14.53 -26.23
CA SER A 195 -3.87 14.56 -24.79
C SER A 195 -4.25 13.16 -24.28
N GLU A 196 -3.31 12.46 -23.66
CA GLU A 196 -3.54 11.22 -22.95
C GLU A 196 -3.30 11.44 -21.46
N ASP A 197 -4.13 10.80 -20.64
CA ASP A 197 -3.89 10.77 -19.21
C ASP A 197 -2.61 10.01 -18.88
N LEU A 198 -1.68 10.69 -18.25
CA LEU A 198 -0.45 10.07 -17.79
C LEU A 198 -0.77 9.14 -16.61
N LYS A 199 -0.17 7.95 -16.62
CA LYS A 199 -0.49 6.89 -15.64
C LYS A 199 0.63 6.63 -14.65
N ALA A 200 1.89 6.58 -15.10
CA ALA A 200 3.01 6.20 -14.25
C ALA A 200 4.33 6.84 -14.70
N ILE A 201 5.28 6.85 -13.78
CA ILE A 201 6.67 7.25 -14.00
C ILE A 201 7.57 6.08 -13.61
N ALA A 202 8.64 5.87 -14.36
CA ALA A 202 9.70 4.93 -14.01
C ALA A 202 11.08 5.48 -14.34
N ASN A 203 12.10 5.01 -13.62
CA ASN A 203 13.49 5.19 -14.01
C ASN A 203 13.83 4.23 -15.16
N TYR A 204 14.45 4.74 -16.18
CA TYR A 204 14.88 3.97 -17.33
C TYR A 204 16.24 4.50 -17.84
N PHE A 205 17.33 3.75 -17.64
CA PHE A 205 18.70 4.18 -18.01
C PHE A 205 19.05 5.60 -17.52
N ALA A 206 18.73 5.92 -16.27
CA ALA A 206 18.90 7.26 -15.69
C ALA A 206 18.10 8.38 -16.37
N ASN A 207 17.11 8.05 -17.18
CA ASN A 207 16.09 8.92 -17.74
C ASN A 207 14.74 8.70 -17.06
N VAL A 208 13.80 9.57 -17.33
CA VAL A 208 12.41 9.40 -16.90
C VAL A 208 11.60 8.81 -18.04
N ALA A 209 11.01 7.66 -17.82
CA ALA A 209 9.97 7.11 -18.67
C ALA A 209 8.61 7.51 -18.09
N VAL A 210 7.79 8.20 -18.87
CA VAL A 210 6.41 8.57 -18.53
C VAL A 210 5.46 7.75 -19.37
N LEU A 211 4.63 6.95 -18.69
CA LEU A 211 3.72 6.01 -19.33
C LEU A 211 2.30 6.59 -19.32
N ALA A 212 1.70 6.65 -20.49
CA ALA A 212 0.25 6.82 -20.71
C ALA A 212 -0.36 5.45 -21.08
N GLU A 213 -1.64 5.44 -21.50
CA GLU A 213 -2.29 4.18 -21.87
C GLU A 213 -1.83 3.65 -23.25
N GLN A 214 -1.50 4.55 -24.19
CA GLN A 214 -1.12 4.20 -25.58
C GLN A 214 0.20 4.79 -26.03
N ALA A 215 0.92 5.49 -25.15
CA ALA A 215 2.22 6.07 -25.46
C ALA A 215 3.14 6.03 -24.24
N ILE A 216 4.45 5.94 -24.51
CA ILE A 216 5.50 6.10 -23.50
C ILE A 216 6.47 7.16 -24.00
N GLN A 217 6.74 8.15 -23.19
CA GLN A 217 7.71 9.20 -23.47
C GLN A 217 8.95 8.99 -22.61
N ILE A 218 10.12 9.02 -23.23
CA ILE A 218 11.41 8.92 -22.54
C ILE A 218 12.05 10.29 -22.55
N TRP A 219 12.36 10.79 -21.35
CA TRP A 219 12.91 12.14 -21.17
C TRP A 219 14.28 12.07 -20.49
N PHE A 220 15.26 12.70 -21.10
CA PHE A 220 16.47 13.07 -20.39
C PHE A 220 16.14 14.19 -19.39
N VAL A 221 16.53 13.98 -18.15
CA VAL A 221 16.31 14.95 -17.07
C VAL A 221 17.63 15.30 -16.39
N ASP A 222 17.79 16.57 -16.06
CA ASP A 222 19.00 17.15 -15.46
C ASP A 222 18.64 17.95 -14.20
N ALA A 223 19.66 18.25 -13.39
CA ALA A 223 19.52 19.20 -12.29
C ALA A 223 19.11 20.59 -12.80
N ASP A 224 19.69 21.00 -13.93
CA ASP A 224 19.31 22.19 -14.69
C ASP A 224 18.10 21.87 -15.58
N GLU A 225 16.96 22.44 -15.26
CA GLU A 225 15.69 22.20 -15.95
C GLU A 225 15.71 22.58 -17.43
N THR A 226 16.58 23.54 -17.82
CA THR A 226 16.72 23.98 -19.20
C THR A 226 17.32 22.91 -20.11
N ARG A 227 17.92 21.88 -19.52
CA ARG A 227 18.49 20.73 -20.22
C ARG A 227 17.53 19.56 -20.39
N ASN A 228 16.36 19.63 -19.79
CA ASN A 228 15.36 18.60 -19.94
C ASN A 228 14.92 18.49 -21.40
N GLN A 229 15.01 17.30 -21.98
CA GLN A 229 14.65 17.09 -23.37
C GLN A 229 14.00 15.73 -23.58
N GLN A 230 13.04 15.67 -24.49
CA GLN A 230 12.47 14.42 -24.93
C GLN A 230 13.47 13.66 -25.81
N ILE A 231 13.76 12.42 -25.42
CA ILE A 231 14.64 11.54 -26.21
C ILE A 231 13.84 10.77 -27.25
N GLN A 232 12.70 10.21 -26.81
CA GLN A 232 11.93 9.29 -27.64
C GLN A 232 10.47 9.23 -27.24
N VAL A 233 9.61 8.90 -28.20
CA VAL A 233 8.20 8.55 -27.99
C VAL A 233 7.94 7.18 -28.60
N LEU A 234 7.47 6.26 -27.78
CA LEU A 234 6.99 4.95 -28.20
C LEU A 234 5.46 5.01 -28.30
N ASN A 235 4.93 4.75 -29.48
CA ASN A 235 3.49 4.77 -29.72
C ASN A 235 2.90 3.35 -29.72
N ASN A 236 1.59 3.26 -29.48
CA ASN A 236 0.82 2.00 -29.43
C ASN A 236 1.33 1.03 -28.34
N THR A 237 1.93 1.59 -27.30
CA THR A 237 2.36 0.86 -26.09
C THR A 237 2.22 1.78 -24.89
N GLY A 238 1.90 1.22 -23.72
CA GLY A 238 1.70 1.97 -22.49
C GLY A 238 0.99 1.12 -21.46
N THR A 239 0.67 1.69 -20.31
CA THR A 239 0.09 0.95 -19.19
C THR A 239 -1.37 1.28 -18.97
N ILE A 240 -2.18 0.25 -18.70
CA ILE A 240 -3.56 0.41 -18.21
C ILE A 240 -3.64 0.48 -16.70
N ALA A 241 -2.59 0.03 -15.98
CA ALA A 241 -2.53 -0.09 -14.54
C ALA A 241 -1.26 0.59 -14.00
N PRO A 242 -1.36 1.77 -13.39
CA PRO A 242 -0.20 2.52 -12.89
C PRO A 242 0.67 1.71 -11.91
N ASP A 243 0.03 0.98 -11.01
CA ASP A 243 0.71 0.20 -9.97
C ASP A 243 1.32 -1.12 -10.48
N SER A 244 1.16 -1.43 -11.76
CA SER A 244 1.84 -2.56 -12.41
C SER A 244 3.24 -2.19 -12.92
N VAL A 245 3.58 -0.88 -12.95
CA VAL A 245 4.84 -0.37 -13.49
C VAL A 245 5.94 -0.56 -12.46
N ILE A 246 6.88 -1.45 -12.76
CA ILE A 246 7.97 -1.83 -11.87
C ILE A 246 9.31 -1.76 -12.60
N GLU A 247 10.27 -1.11 -11.97
CA GLU A 247 11.67 -1.13 -12.40
C GLU A 247 12.26 -2.52 -12.10
N PHE A 248 12.76 -3.18 -13.13
CA PHE A 248 13.38 -4.50 -13.05
C PHE A 248 14.88 -4.38 -13.34
N GLY A 249 15.65 -4.24 -12.27
CA GLY A 249 17.04 -3.80 -12.34
C GLY A 249 17.14 -2.33 -12.79
N ASP A 250 18.33 -1.92 -13.24
CA ASP A 250 18.60 -0.53 -13.62
C ASP A 250 18.17 -0.19 -15.05
N ASN A 251 17.83 -1.20 -15.86
CA ASN A 251 17.79 -1.09 -17.31
C ASN A 251 16.49 -1.52 -17.95
N ASP A 252 15.49 -1.92 -17.19
CA ASP A 252 14.21 -2.33 -17.73
C ASP A 252 13.04 -1.92 -16.84
N VAL A 253 11.87 -1.79 -17.44
CA VAL A 253 10.62 -1.48 -16.76
C VAL A 253 9.55 -2.43 -17.29
N PHE A 254 8.95 -3.19 -16.38
CA PHE A 254 7.83 -4.06 -16.70
C PHE A 254 6.51 -3.37 -16.37
N TYR A 255 5.52 -3.58 -17.20
CA TYR A 255 4.20 -2.95 -17.05
C TYR A 255 3.09 -3.77 -17.71
N LEU A 256 1.86 -3.59 -17.23
CA LEU A 256 0.67 -4.20 -17.81
C LEU A 256 0.08 -3.28 -18.89
N SER A 257 0.13 -3.75 -20.13
CA SER A 257 -0.53 -3.13 -21.29
C SER A 257 -1.87 -3.81 -21.58
N LYS A 258 -2.70 -3.22 -22.43
CA LYS A 258 -3.90 -3.89 -22.97
C LYS A 258 -3.57 -5.19 -23.70
N SER A 259 -2.39 -5.29 -24.28
CA SER A 259 -1.93 -6.45 -25.05
C SER A 259 -1.20 -7.50 -24.25
N GLY A 260 -1.12 -7.35 -22.91
CA GLY A 260 -0.40 -8.25 -22.03
C GLY A 260 0.71 -7.56 -21.24
N ILE A 261 1.61 -8.35 -20.64
CA ILE A 261 2.75 -7.83 -19.87
C ILE A 261 3.89 -7.49 -20.81
N ARG A 262 4.47 -6.30 -20.64
CA ARG A 262 5.47 -5.75 -21.57
C ARG A 262 6.72 -5.29 -20.83
N SER A 263 7.84 -5.32 -21.55
CA SER A 263 9.14 -4.76 -21.18
C SER A 263 9.39 -3.49 -21.99
N LEU A 264 9.72 -2.40 -21.29
CA LEU A 264 10.07 -1.15 -21.97
C LEU A 264 11.33 -1.30 -22.81
N ARG A 265 12.33 -2.04 -22.31
CA ARG A 265 13.56 -2.29 -23.06
C ARG A 265 13.33 -3.05 -24.36
N ALA A 266 12.44 -4.06 -24.35
CA ALA A 266 12.09 -4.78 -25.56
C ALA A 266 11.42 -3.87 -26.57
N ARG A 267 10.56 -2.95 -26.13
CA ARG A 267 9.87 -1.99 -26.99
C ARG A 267 10.77 -0.90 -27.52
N ASP A 268 11.69 -0.40 -26.69
CA ASP A 268 12.66 0.63 -27.06
C ASP A 268 13.69 0.11 -28.09
N SER A 269 14.25 -1.07 -27.86
CA SER A 269 15.33 -1.63 -28.68
C SER A 269 14.89 -2.01 -30.09
N SER A 270 13.60 -2.25 -30.32
CA SER A 270 13.14 -2.81 -31.59
C SER A 270 12.46 -1.79 -32.50
N ASN A 271 11.88 -0.72 -31.95
CA ASN A 271 10.95 0.16 -32.68
C ASN A 271 10.01 -0.62 -33.65
N ALA A 272 10.00 -1.95 -33.49
CA ALA A 272 9.30 -2.92 -34.33
C ALA A 272 8.42 -3.80 -33.42
N ALA A 273 7.22 -4.02 -33.85
CA ALA A 273 6.17 -4.76 -33.13
C ALA A 273 6.47 -6.26 -32.92
N PHE A 274 7.67 -6.75 -33.18
CA PHE A 274 7.96 -8.18 -33.32
C PHE A 274 9.12 -8.72 -32.46
N VAL A 275 9.56 -7.99 -31.44
CA VAL A 275 10.56 -8.57 -30.53
C VAL A 275 9.86 -9.40 -29.47
N GLY A 276 10.45 -10.55 -29.16
CA GLY A 276 9.97 -11.42 -28.09
C GLY A 276 9.92 -10.69 -26.75
N ASP A 277 8.73 -10.19 -26.42
CA ASP A 277 8.48 -9.53 -25.15
C ASP A 277 8.33 -10.58 -24.05
N ILE A 278 8.57 -10.18 -22.82
CA ILE A 278 8.53 -11.09 -21.65
C ILE A 278 7.16 -11.77 -21.49
N GLY A 279 6.07 -11.08 -21.85
CA GLY A 279 4.70 -11.57 -21.73
C GLY A 279 4.25 -12.51 -22.83
N ASN A 280 4.95 -12.57 -23.97
CA ASN A 280 4.52 -13.36 -25.13
C ASN A 280 4.06 -14.80 -24.79
N PRO A 281 4.75 -15.56 -23.90
CA PRO A 281 4.34 -16.93 -23.58
C PRO A 281 2.99 -17.03 -22.86
N ILE A 282 2.51 -15.95 -22.26
CA ILE A 282 1.28 -15.93 -21.43
C ILE A 282 0.28 -14.86 -21.88
N ASP A 283 0.51 -14.17 -22.99
CA ASP A 283 -0.35 -13.08 -23.46
C ASP A 283 -1.82 -13.51 -23.59
N ASP A 284 -2.09 -14.69 -24.11
CA ASP A 284 -3.46 -15.19 -24.25
C ASP A 284 -4.19 -15.27 -22.90
N LEU A 285 -3.51 -15.71 -21.86
CA LEU A 285 -4.06 -15.82 -20.50
C LEU A 285 -4.29 -14.44 -19.89
N VAL A 286 -3.29 -13.57 -20.00
CA VAL A 286 -3.36 -12.21 -19.42
C VAL A 286 -4.41 -11.37 -20.14
N VAL A 287 -4.48 -11.42 -21.46
CA VAL A 287 -5.48 -10.70 -22.28
C VAL A 287 -6.89 -11.22 -22.01
N ALA A 288 -7.05 -12.53 -21.80
CA ALA A 288 -8.33 -13.10 -21.39
C ALA A 288 -8.80 -12.54 -20.02
N ASP A 289 -7.92 -12.46 -19.03
CA ASP A 289 -8.26 -11.88 -17.72
C ASP A 289 -8.54 -10.36 -17.81
N ILE A 290 -7.77 -9.61 -18.59
CA ILE A 290 -8.04 -8.18 -18.84
C ILE A 290 -9.44 -8.00 -19.46
N THR A 291 -9.78 -8.84 -20.45
CA THR A 291 -11.06 -8.77 -21.15
C THR A 291 -12.22 -9.16 -20.28
N ALA A 292 -12.03 -10.17 -19.42
CA ALA A 292 -13.05 -10.63 -18.49
C ALA A 292 -13.39 -9.58 -17.41
N ASN A 293 -12.40 -8.81 -16.94
CA ASN A 293 -12.60 -7.77 -15.94
C ASN A 293 -11.60 -6.60 -16.09
N LEU A 294 -11.92 -5.69 -17.00
CA LEU A 294 -11.07 -4.50 -17.25
C LEU A 294 -10.88 -3.62 -16.02
N LEU A 295 -11.88 -3.54 -15.12
CA LEU A 295 -11.77 -2.72 -13.90
C LEU A 295 -10.72 -3.31 -12.96
N SER A 296 -10.75 -4.61 -12.71
CA SER A 296 -9.74 -5.31 -11.92
C SER A 296 -8.36 -5.20 -12.57
N ALA A 297 -8.27 -5.32 -13.89
CA ALA A 297 -7.01 -5.17 -14.61
C ALA A 297 -6.41 -3.75 -14.48
N ARG A 298 -7.24 -2.70 -14.44
CA ARG A 298 -6.79 -1.32 -14.21
C ARG A 298 -6.31 -1.06 -12.77
N GLN A 299 -6.73 -1.89 -11.83
CA GLN A 299 -6.31 -1.86 -10.42
C GLN A 299 -5.16 -2.83 -10.11
N SER A 300 -4.63 -3.49 -11.13
CA SER A 300 -3.52 -4.42 -10.99
C SER A 300 -2.31 -3.77 -10.34
N THR A 301 -1.67 -4.52 -9.47
CA THR A 301 -0.49 -4.08 -8.73
C THR A 301 0.64 -5.09 -8.88
N ALA A 302 1.87 -4.60 -8.94
CA ALA A 302 3.03 -5.46 -9.09
C ALA A 302 4.11 -5.15 -8.06
N ILE A 303 5.04 -6.10 -7.90
CA ILE A 303 6.22 -5.93 -7.08
C ILE A 303 7.41 -6.69 -7.69
N HIS A 304 8.60 -6.17 -7.52
CA HIS A 304 9.84 -6.87 -7.76
C HIS A 304 10.37 -7.45 -6.44
N GLU A 305 10.60 -8.75 -6.42
CA GLU A 305 11.27 -9.44 -5.32
C GLU A 305 12.74 -9.64 -5.66
N PRO A 306 13.66 -8.94 -5.00
CA PRO A 306 15.06 -8.97 -5.37
C PRO A 306 15.77 -10.26 -4.93
N LYS A 307 15.25 -10.98 -3.92
CA LYS A 307 15.89 -12.20 -3.39
C LYS A 307 15.94 -13.33 -4.43
N ASP A 308 14.82 -13.59 -5.09
CA ASP A 308 14.68 -14.66 -6.08
C ASP A 308 14.58 -14.13 -7.51
N GLY A 309 14.72 -12.81 -7.70
CA GLY A 309 14.65 -12.15 -9.00
C GLY A 309 13.29 -12.32 -9.69
N ARG A 310 12.19 -12.18 -8.91
CA ARG A 310 10.84 -12.37 -9.41
C ARG A 310 10.10 -11.05 -9.60
N TYR A 311 9.35 -10.96 -10.67
CA TYR A 311 8.32 -9.95 -10.86
C TYR A 311 6.96 -10.60 -10.62
N LEU A 312 6.18 -10.07 -9.69
CA LEU A 312 4.86 -10.56 -9.36
C LEU A 312 3.82 -9.50 -9.75
N LEU A 313 2.86 -9.86 -10.58
CA LEU A 313 1.75 -9.01 -11.01
C LEU A 313 0.44 -9.62 -10.57
N ALA A 314 -0.32 -8.94 -9.72
CA ALA A 314 -1.66 -9.35 -9.32
C ALA A 314 -2.72 -8.70 -10.23
N ILE A 315 -3.59 -9.51 -10.81
CA ILE A 315 -4.82 -9.11 -11.51
C ILE A 315 -5.98 -9.74 -10.75
N GLY A 316 -6.60 -8.98 -9.84
CA GLY A 316 -7.58 -9.54 -8.90
C GLY A 316 -6.96 -10.62 -8.01
N SER A 317 -7.51 -11.83 -8.06
CA SER A 317 -7.06 -12.98 -7.27
C SER A 317 -5.99 -13.84 -7.94
N LYS A 318 -5.58 -13.53 -9.16
CA LYS A 318 -4.48 -14.22 -9.85
C LYS A 318 -3.19 -13.42 -9.77
N VAL A 319 -2.08 -14.11 -9.51
CA VAL A 319 -0.74 -13.53 -9.50
C VAL A 319 0.10 -14.19 -10.60
N TYR A 320 0.47 -13.41 -11.59
CA TYR A 320 1.40 -13.82 -12.63
C TYR A 320 2.83 -13.58 -12.14
N VAL A 321 3.64 -14.63 -12.08
CA VAL A 321 4.99 -14.60 -11.54
C VAL A 321 6.00 -14.87 -12.62
N PHE A 322 6.80 -13.88 -12.96
CA PHE A 322 7.95 -14.03 -13.84
C PHE A 322 9.20 -14.28 -13.00
N SER A 323 9.86 -15.39 -13.24
CA SER A 323 11.11 -15.75 -12.58
C SER A 323 12.26 -15.75 -13.60
N TYR A 324 13.33 -15.06 -13.29
CA TYR A 324 14.53 -15.02 -14.10
C TYR A 324 15.72 -15.64 -13.35
N PHE A 325 16.35 -16.63 -13.94
CA PHE A 325 17.50 -17.34 -13.39
C PHE A 325 18.77 -17.01 -14.20
N PRO A 326 19.56 -16.00 -13.78
CA PRO A 326 20.71 -15.51 -14.54
C PRO A 326 21.75 -16.58 -14.84
N SER A 327 21.99 -17.50 -13.90
CA SER A 327 23.00 -18.55 -14.01
C SER A 327 22.68 -19.56 -15.12
N SER A 328 21.41 -19.87 -15.33
CA SER A 328 20.95 -20.80 -16.36
C SER A 328 20.43 -20.09 -17.62
N LYS A 329 20.30 -18.77 -17.57
CA LYS A 329 19.65 -17.94 -18.63
C LYS A 329 18.24 -18.42 -18.98
N VAL A 330 17.53 -18.94 -17.97
CA VAL A 330 16.16 -19.40 -18.10
C VAL A 330 15.22 -18.36 -17.50
N SER A 331 14.15 -18.08 -18.19
CA SER A 331 13.02 -17.32 -17.67
C SER A 331 11.75 -18.16 -17.77
N ALA A 332 10.90 -18.07 -16.77
CA ALA A 332 9.67 -18.84 -16.71
C ALA A 332 8.54 -18.05 -16.07
N TRP A 333 7.32 -18.33 -16.50
CA TRP A 333 6.10 -17.83 -15.91
C TRP A 333 5.43 -18.92 -15.07
N SER A 334 4.85 -18.51 -13.96
CA SER A 334 3.92 -19.31 -13.15
C SER A 334 2.75 -18.47 -12.70
N ILE A 335 1.68 -19.11 -12.27
CA ILE A 335 0.47 -18.44 -11.76
C ILE A 335 0.25 -18.92 -10.33
N TYR A 336 0.01 -17.96 -9.42
CA TYR A 336 -0.43 -18.22 -8.05
C TYR A 336 -1.87 -17.77 -7.90
N GLU A 337 -2.68 -18.57 -7.22
CA GLU A 337 -4.08 -18.28 -6.94
C GLU A 337 -4.34 -18.34 -5.43
N PRO A 338 -4.04 -17.26 -4.69
CA PRO A 338 -4.15 -17.23 -3.23
C PRO A 338 -5.60 -17.31 -2.72
N GLY A 339 -6.61 -17.20 -3.60
CA GLY A 339 -8.02 -17.27 -3.24
C GLY A 339 -8.60 -15.96 -2.70
N PHE A 340 -7.87 -14.85 -2.82
CA PHE A 340 -8.33 -13.50 -2.47
C PHE A 340 -7.69 -12.48 -3.41
N ASP A 341 -8.36 -11.33 -3.59
CA ASP A 341 -7.83 -10.26 -4.42
C ASP A 341 -6.69 -9.53 -3.71
N ILE A 342 -5.68 -9.15 -4.46
CA ILE A 342 -4.54 -8.41 -3.93
C ILE A 342 -4.62 -6.95 -4.33
N ASP A 343 -4.78 -6.07 -3.34
CA ASP A 343 -4.91 -4.62 -3.56
C ASP A 343 -3.56 -3.93 -3.69
N ARG A 344 -2.57 -4.36 -2.91
CA ARG A 344 -1.25 -3.74 -2.85
C ARG A 344 -0.19 -4.72 -2.36
N TRP A 345 1.01 -4.52 -2.87
CA TRP A 345 2.21 -5.19 -2.42
C TRP A 345 3.12 -4.28 -1.61
N ALA A 346 3.91 -4.87 -0.73
CA ALA A 346 5.02 -4.23 -0.05
C ALA A 346 6.16 -5.23 0.14
N TYR A 347 7.39 -4.72 0.19
CA TYR A 347 8.59 -5.49 0.52
C TYR A 347 9.25 -4.83 1.72
N ASP A 348 9.46 -5.59 2.81
CA ASP A 348 10.05 -5.08 4.05
C ASP A 348 11.57 -5.25 4.15
N GLY A 349 12.21 -5.66 3.05
CA GLY A 349 13.64 -5.99 2.98
C GLY A 349 13.94 -7.48 3.21
N SER A 350 12.98 -8.26 3.68
CA SER A 350 13.13 -9.70 3.95
C SER A 350 12.05 -10.55 3.30
N GLN A 351 10.83 -10.07 3.22
CA GLN A 351 9.66 -10.82 2.74
C GLN A 351 8.69 -9.92 2.00
N ILE A 352 7.88 -10.54 1.15
CA ILE A 352 6.79 -9.88 0.45
C ILE A 352 5.55 -9.91 1.33
N LEU A 353 4.94 -8.74 1.48
CA LEU A 353 3.65 -8.54 2.11
C LEU A 353 2.62 -8.19 1.04
N CYS A 354 1.38 -8.63 1.22
CA CYS A 354 0.27 -8.20 0.39
C CYS A 354 -0.94 -7.83 1.23
N ARG A 355 -1.69 -6.83 0.77
CA ARG A 355 -2.93 -6.39 1.38
C ARG A 355 -4.11 -6.89 0.56
N SER A 356 -5.15 -7.36 1.24
CA SER A 356 -6.46 -7.66 0.68
C SER A 356 -7.55 -7.09 1.60
N GLY A 357 -8.23 -6.03 1.18
CA GLY A 357 -9.14 -5.27 2.02
C GLY A 357 -8.45 -4.77 3.29
N ASN A 358 -8.96 -5.21 4.45
CA ASN A 358 -8.41 -4.86 5.76
C ASN A 358 -7.44 -5.90 6.34
N LYS A 359 -7.00 -6.86 5.52
CA LYS A 359 -6.08 -7.92 5.94
C LYS A 359 -4.71 -7.73 5.32
N LEU A 360 -3.67 -8.07 6.09
CA LEU A 360 -2.29 -8.13 5.64
C LEU A 360 -1.81 -9.57 5.67
N PHE A 361 -1.22 -10.04 4.59
CA PHE A 361 -0.67 -11.38 4.45
C PHE A 361 0.83 -11.29 4.15
N SER A 362 1.57 -12.29 4.66
CA SER A 362 2.99 -12.47 4.34
C SER A 362 3.15 -13.67 3.43
N LEU A 363 3.75 -13.48 2.27
CA LEU A 363 4.01 -14.55 1.32
C LEU A 363 5.09 -15.49 1.88
N GLY A 364 4.76 -16.79 2.01
CA GLY A 364 5.64 -17.79 2.61
C GLY A 364 5.70 -17.74 4.14
N GLY A 365 4.86 -16.93 4.82
CA GLY A 365 4.86 -16.74 6.27
C GLY A 365 6.12 -16.04 6.79
N THR A 366 6.28 -16.00 8.12
CA THR A 366 7.33 -15.22 8.80
C THR A 366 8.77 -15.61 8.37
N ASN A 367 8.99 -16.87 8.00
CA ASN A 367 10.33 -17.36 7.63
C ASN A 367 10.45 -17.77 6.15
N GLY A 368 9.43 -17.49 5.32
CA GLY A 368 9.40 -17.92 3.92
C GLY A 368 9.31 -19.44 3.73
N THR A 369 8.90 -20.19 4.76
CA THR A 369 8.83 -21.67 4.76
C THR A 369 7.42 -22.20 5.04
N THR A 370 6.44 -21.31 5.12
CA THR A 370 5.03 -21.70 5.29
C THR A 370 4.42 -21.96 3.92
N TYR A 371 3.79 -23.10 3.78
CA TYR A 371 3.11 -23.54 2.55
C TYR A 371 1.62 -23.65 2.82
N ASP A 372 0.82 -23.33 1.84
CA ASP A 372 -0.64 -23.52 1.88
C ASP A 372 -1.03 -24.88 1.29
N ASN A 373 -2.35 -25.11 1.16
CA ASN A 373 -2.89 -26.34 0.58
C ASN A 373 -3.21 -26.20 -0.92
N SER A 374 -2.68 -25.17 -1.58
CA SER A 374 -2.93 -24.97 -3.00
C SER A 374 -2.35 -26.12 -3.82
N THR A 375 -3.12 -26.58 -4.80
CA THR A 375 -2.67 -27.61 -5.72
C THR A 375 -1.66 -27.01 -6.70
N VAL A 376 -0.44 -27.54 -6.70
CA VAL A 376 0.55 -27.21 -7.72
C VAL A 376 0.24 -28.04 -8.97
N THR A 377 0.12 -27.38 -10.11
CA THR A 377 -0.12 -28.04 -11.41
C THR A 377 1.01 -27.66 -12.38
N VAL A 378 1.62 -28.67 -12.98
CA VAL A 378 2.56 -28.52 -14.09
C VAL A 378 1.97 -29.23 -15.30
N GLN A 379 1.56 -28.47 -16.31
CA GLN A 379 1.05 -28.98 -17.59
C GLN A 379 2.12 -28.76 -18.64
N MET A 380 2.63 -29.84 -19.23
CA MET A 380 3.54 -29.77 -20.34
C MET A 380 2.80 -29.64 -21.66
N PRO A 381 3.37 -28.97 -22.67
CA PRO A 381 2.83 -28.99 -24.02
C PRO A 381 2.91 -30.40 -24.60
N PHE A 382 2.25 -30.63 -25.75
CA PHE A 382 2.43 -31.86 -26.50
C PHE A 382 3.88 -32.02 -27.00
N LEU A 383 4.49 -33.10 -26.62
CA LEU A 383 5.85 -33.47 -26.97
C LEU A 383 5.81 -34.56 -28.04
N ASP A 384 6.54 -34.36 -29.13
CA ASP A 384 6.58 -35.26 -30.29
C ASP A 384 7.94 -35.97 -30.46
N ALA A 385 8.90 -35.69 -29.55
CA ALA A 385 10.26 -36.18 -29.60
C ALA A 385 10.98 -35.87 -30.92
N GLY A 386 10.60 -34.76 -31.61
CA GLY A 386 11.16 -34.34 -32.88
C GLY A 386 10.64 -35.13 -34.09
N ARG A 387 9.62 -36.00 -33.92
CA ARG A 387 9.02 -36.83 -34.96
C ARG A 387 7.50 -36.77 -34.92
N PRO A 388 6.88 -35.67 -35.37
CA PRO A 388 5.43 -35.44 -35.20
C PRO A 388 4.52 -36.41 -35.94
N ALA A 389 5.00 -37.05 -36.99
CA ALA A 389 4.19 -37.98 -37.81
C ALA A 389 4.36 -39.46 -37.40
N THR A 390 5.29 -39.76 -36.49
CA THR A 390 5.58 -41.13 -36.09
C THR A 390 4.79 -41.48 -34.85
N PHE A 391 4.06 -42.60 -34.85
CA PHE A 391 3.44 -43.16 -33.68
C PHE A 391 4.47 -43.70 -32.71
N LYS A 392 4.25 -43.54 -31.46
CA LYS A 392 5.14 -43.95 -30.36
C LYS A 392 4.32 -44.69 -29.32
N ASP A 393 4.91 -45.73 -28.81
CA ASP A 393 4.41 -46.47 -27.65
C ASP A 393 5.10 -45.93 -26.42
N PHE A 394 4.45 -45.03 -25.69
CA PHE A 394 4.97 -44.46 -24.45
C PHE A 394 4.85 -45.46 -23.32
N THR A 395 5.97 -45.84 -22.73
CA THR A 395 6.03 -46.98 -21.80
C THR A 395 6.24 -46.58 -20.36
N SER A 396 6.98 -45.52 -20.08
CA SER A 396 7.28 -45.12 -18.72
C SER A 396 7.75 -43.69 -18.63
N LEU A 397 7.73 -43.18 -17.39
CA LEU A 397 8.18 -41.84 -17.04
C LEU A 397 9.11 -41.94 -15.83
N ASP A 398 10.25 -41.26 -15.89
CA ASP A 398 11.17 -41.04 -14.80
C ASP A 398 11.10 -39.56 -14.39
N MET A 399 11.15 -39.30 -13.08
CA MET A 399 11.17 -37.94 -12.56
C MET A 399 11.97 -37.82 -11.27
N THR A 400 12.57 -36.67 -11.05
CA THR A 400 13.07 -36.27 -9.74
C THR A 400 12.03 -35.39 -9.07
N CYS A 401 11.58 -35.75 -7.89
CA CYS A 401 10.58 -34.97 -7.17
C CYS A 401 10.76 -35.05 -5.65
N GLU A 402 10.19 -34.05 -5.01
CA GLU A 402 9.98 -34.02 -3.57
C GLU A 402 8.47 -33.89 -3.33
N ASN A 403 7.95 -34.66 -2.40
CA ASN A 403 6.54 -34.80 -2.12
C ASN A 403 5.79 -35.67 -3.15
N THR A 404 4.48 -35.94 -2.94
CA THR A 404 3.68 -36.84 -3.76
C THR A 404 3.05 -36.11 -4.94
N TRP A 405 3.30 -36.62 -6.13
CA TRP A 405 2.75 -36.09 -7.37
C TRP A 405 1.82 -37.08 -8.04
N ASN A 406 0.64 -36.63 -8.43
CA ASN A 406 -0.25 -37.35 -9.33
C ASN A 406 0.18 -37.09 -10.77
N ILE A 407 0.24 -38.12 -11.57
CA ILE A 407 0.63 -38.05 -12.98
C ILE A 407 -0.58 -38.41 -13.83
N SER A 408 -0.90 -37.56 -14.78
CA SER A 408 -1.86 -37.83 -15.85
C SER A 408 -1.22 -37.51 -17.19
N ILE A 409 -1.66 -38.14 -18.28
CA ILE A 409 -1.16 -37.89 -19.62
C ILE A 409 -2.32 -37.59 -20.58
N ALA A 410 -2.12 -36.63 -21.49
CA ALA A 410 -2.95 -36.48 -22.68
C ALA A 410 -2.21 -37.04 -23.89
N THR A 411 -2.91 -37.81 -24.70
CA THR A 411 -2.36 -38.44 -25.93
C THR A 411 -3.13 -38.04 -27.20
N ASP A 412 -4.23 -37.29 -27.03
CA ASP A 412 -4.95 -36.67 -28.15
C ASP A 412 -4.43 -35.28 -28.44
N PRO A 413 -3.68 -35.08 -29.57
CA PRO A 413 -3.13 -33.76 -29.89
C PRO A 413 -4.17 -32.66 -30.14
N GLN A 414 -5.45 -33.02 -30.31
CA GLN A 414 -6.54 -32.06 -30.54
C GLN A 414 -7.14 -31.54 -29.23
N ASP A 415 -7.01 -32.32 -28.15
CA ASP A 415 -7.60 -31.94 -26.86
C ASP A 415 -6.71 -32.34 -25.67
N ILE A 416 -5.98 -31.35 -25.14
CA ILE A 416 -5.10 -31.52 -23.97
C ILE A 416 -5.89 -31.76 -22.67
N SER A 417 -7.20 -31.55 -22.66
CA SER A 417 -8.05 -31.76 -21.48
C SER A 417 -8.46 -33.22 -21.29
N VAL A 418 -8.31 -34.05 -22.31
CA VAL A 418 -8.58 -35.49 -22.23
C VAL A 418 -7.40 -36.19 -21.57
N LEU A 419 -7.48 -36.36 -20.25
CA LEU A 419 -6.41 -36.87 -19.41
C LEU A 419 -6.67 -38.33 -19.01
N GLN A 420 -5.66 -39.17 -19.18
CA GLN A 420 -5.60 -40.52 -18.63
C GLN A 420 -4.76 -40.46 -17.32
N ASP A 421 -5.34 -40.96 -16.22
CA ASP A 421 -4.61 -41.09 -14.97
C ASP A 421 -3.57 -42.22 -15.05
N VAL A 422 -2.36 -41.95 -14.62
CA VAL A 422 -1.23 -42.86 -14.60
C VAL A 422 -0.99 -43.38 -13.18
N GLY A 423 -1.22 -42.55 -12.17
CA GLY A 423 -0.99 -42.86 -10.77
C GLY A 423 -0.12 -41.87 -10.06
N THR A 424 0.45 -42.24 -8.92
CA THR A 424 1.20 -41.34 -8.03
C THR A 424 2.67 -41.73 -7.92
N VAL A 425 3.52 -40.72 -7.79
CA VAL A 425 4.95 -40.84 -7.49
C VAL A 425 5.25 -40.00 -6.26
N ALA A 426 5.78 -40.62 -5.20
CA ALA A 426 6.12 -39.97 -3.94
C ALA A 426 7.62 -39.65 -3.78
N ASN A 427 8.46 -40.29 -4.58
CA ASN A 427 9.92 -40.15 -4.52
C ASN A 427 10.52 -40.14 -5.92
N THR A 428 11.74 -39.65 -6.03
CA THR A 428 12.52 -39.73 -7.27
C THR A 428 12.54 -41.18 -7.81
N THR A 429 12.15 -41.33 -9.07
CA THR A 429 12.04 -42.66 -9.71
C THR A 429 13.35 -43.19 -10.26
N TYR A 430 14.34 -42.30 -10.53
CA TYR A 430 15.66 -42.72 -11.01
C TYR A 430 16.32 -43.69 -10.03
N GLY A 431 16.55 -44.92 -10.51
CA GLY A 431 17.16 -46.00 -9.71
C GLY A 431 16.21 -46.75 -8.79
N GLN A 432 14.92 -46.35 -8.68
CA GLN A 432 13.93 -46.97 -7.79
C GLN A 432 12.71 -47.55 -8.51
N GLY A 433 12.62 -47.39 -9.81
CA GLY A 433 11.51 -47.85 -10.63
C GLY A 433 10.78 -46.71 -11.30
N ARG A 434 10.40 -46.90 -12.53
CA ARG A 434 9.73 -45.93 -13.38
C ARG A 434 8.24 -45.95 -13.16
N ALA A 435 7.61 -44.80 -13.26
CA ALA A 435 6.14 -44.76 -13.39
C ALA A 435 5.74 -45.33 -14.74
N THR A 436 4.95 -46.43 -14.75
CA THR A 436 4.49 -47.06 -15.99
C THR A 436 3.40 -46.19 -16.62
N ILE A 437 3.55 -45.88 -17.87
CA ILE A 437 2.52 -45.23 -18.69
C ILE A 437 2.12 -46.16 -19.84
N LEU A 438 0.87 -46.02 -20.25
CA LEU A 438 0.37 -46.77 -21.42
C LEU A 438 -0.27 -45.75 -22.35
N GLY A 439 0.47 -45.38 -23.39
CA GLY A 439 0.01 -44.42 -24.37
C GLY A 439 0.52 -44.73 -25.74
N TYR A 440 -0.36 -44.83 -26.73
CA TYR A 440 0.00 -45.00 -28.11
C TYR A 440 -0.50 -43.81 -28.91
N SER A 441 0.41 -42.94 -29.29
CA SER A 441 0.10 -41.69 -30.02
C SER A 441 1.34 -41.12 -30.70
N THR A 442 1.14 -40.13 -31.53
CA THR A 442 2.22 -39.33 -32.10
C THR A 442 2.78 -38.34 -31.09
N HIS A 443 1.96 -37.91 -30.13
CA HIS A 443 2.28 -36.89 -29.12
C HIS A 443 1.88 -37.31 -27.72
N ILE A 444 2.50 -36.74 -26.72
CA ILE A 444 2.16 -36.92 -25.30
C ILE A 444 2.30 -35.58 -24.55
N ALA A 445 1.34 -35.25 -23.71
CA ALA A 445 1.41 -34.09 -22.82
C ALA A 445 1.20 -34.53 -21.36
N PRO A 446 2.27 -34.68 -20.56
CA PRO A 446 2.15 -34.97 -19.13
C PRO A 446 1.55 -33.78 -18.36
N ARG A 447 0.68 -34.13 -17.40
CA ARG A 447 0.18 -33.23 -16.38
C ARG A 447 0.51 -33.80 -15.01
N LEU A 448 1.18 -33.00 -14.19
CA LEU A 448 1.58 -33.38 -12.85
C LEU A 448 0.91 -32.47 -11.83
N THR A 449 0.31 -33.04 -10.79
CA THR A 449 -0.33 -32.26 -9.74
C THR A 449 0.13 -32.71 -8.36
N CYS A 450 0.37 -31.75 -7.46
CA CYS A 450 0.71 -32.01 -6.07
C CYS A 450 -0.24 -31.18 -5.17
N SER A 451 -0.96 -31.84 -4.27
CA SER A 451 -1.95 -31.23 -3.37
C SER A 451 -1.55 -31.38 -1.89
N THR A 452 -0.33 -31.69 -1.58
CA THR A 452 0.15 -31.90 -0.22
C THR A 452 0.69 -30.60 0.38
N THR A 453 0.49 -30.42 1.68
CA THR A 453 1.13 -29.33 2.43
C THR A 453 2.65 -29.59 2.50
N GLY A 454 3.42 -28.54 2.29
CA GLY A 454 4.88 -28.57 2.34
C GLY A 454 5.53 -28.25 1.01
N SER A 455 6.85 -28.36 0.97
CA SER A 455 7.64 -28.07 -0.23
C SER A 455 7.37 -29.11 -1.33
N ALA A 456 6.84 -28.65 -2.46
CA ALA A 456 6.66 -29.48 -3.66
C ALA A 456 7.75 -29.11 -4.67
N LYS A 457 8.62 -30.06 -5.01
CA LYS A 457 9.67 -29.85 -6.02
C LYS A 457 9.53 -30.86 -7.12
N LEU A 458 9.69 -30.40 -8.35
CA LEU A 458 9.78 -31.18 -9.55
C LEU A 458 11.07 -30.80 -10.26
N GLY A 459 11.91 -31.79 -10.50
CA GLY A 459 13.15 -31.60 -11.25
C GLY A 459 13.05 -32.16 -12.67
N ASN A 460 14.01 -33.00 -13.06
CA ASN A 460 14.03 -33.57 -14.40
C ASN A 460 12.85 -34.54 -14.62
N LEU A 461 12.30 -34.49 -15.82
CA LEU A 461 11.30 -35.42 -16.30
C LEU A 461 11.84 -36.09 -17.57
N ALA A 462 11.85 -37.42 -17.61
CA ALA A 462 12.20 -38.20 -18.79
C ALA A 462 11.07 -39.13 -19.18
N ILE A 463 10.69 -39.09 -20.45
CA ILE A 463 9.63 -39.94 -21.01
C ILE A 463 10.30 -40.99 -21.87
N HIS A 464 9.98 -42.25 -21.62
CA HIS A 464 10.50 -43.41 -22.36
C HIS A 464 9.42 -43.88 -23.34
N PHE A 465 9.84 -44.12 -24.57
CA PHE A 465 8.98 -44.60 -25.64
C PHE A 465 9.73 -45.52 -26.62
N ASN A 466 8.97 -46.35 -27.31
CA ASN A 466 9.43 -47.09 -28.47
C ASN A 466 8.77 -46.48 -29.72
N GLU A 467 9.53 -46.34 -30.80
CA GLU A 467 8.94 -45.96 -32.08
C GLU A 467 8.26 -47.18 -32.67
N SER A 468 7.02 -46.98 -33.12
CA SER A 468 6.34 -48.00 -33.92
C SER A 468 6.95 -47.97 -35.31
N GLU A 469 7.56 -49.08 -35.74
CA GLU A 469 7.94 -49.21 -37.14
C GLU A 469 6.66 -49.03 -37.98
N SER A 470 6.60 -48.00 -38.77
CA SER A 470 5.55 -47.84 -39.78
C SER A 470 5.68 -48.96 -40.77
N GLY A 471 4.80 -49.94 -40.69
CA GLY A 471 4.64 -50.91 -41.72
C GLY A 471 4.20 -50.30 -43.05
#